data_719832b211981ae3ff4c2dda375b881c
#
_entry.id   719832b211981ae3ff4c2dda375b881c
#
_cell.length_a   1.000
_cell.length_b   1.000
_cell.length_c   1.000
_cell.angle_alpha   90.00
_cell.angle_beta   90.00
_cell.angle_gamma   90.00
#
_symmetry.space_group_name_H-M   'P 1'
#
loop_
_entity.id
_entity.type
_entity.pdbx_description
1 polymer ?
#
loop_
_entity_poly.entity_id
_entity_poly.type
_entity_poly.pdbx_seq_one_letter_code
_entity_poly.pdbx_strand_id
1 'polypeptide(L)'
;MISLRLYYIYFFVICLVATLLFGILAAFLPSNISGVLTAIPYLVAMILVLYKFLKQQRRAPTVQEKKKIAVGLSLIFWGYNALGFMVGLVIFARKDPEIWQNFLLYLKQPQFLFTVLAMWLMIAIPLYLITYWFYGAQAQRMAKKMFG
;
A
#
# COMPACT_ATOMS: atom_id res chain seq x y z
N MET A 1 16.76 -19.99 2.11
CA MET A 1 15.93 -18.78 2.17
C MET A 1 14.81 -18.89 1.16
N ILE A 2 13.57 -18.66 1.60
CA ILE A 2 12.42 -18.75 0.69
C ILE A 2 12.39 -17.54 -0.24
N SER A 3 11.91 -17.77 -1.47
CA SER A 3 11.68 -16.67 -2.41
C SER A 3 10.42 -15.91 -2.00
N LEU A 4 10.57 -14.63 -1.69
CA LEU A 4 9.46 -13.74 -1.37
C LEU A 4 8.82 -13.11 -2.62
N ARG A 5 9.39 -13.39 -3.78
CA ARG A 5 8.96 -12.80 -5.05
C ARG A 5 7.48 -13.09 -5.35
N LEU A 6 7.05 -14.32 -5.13
CA LEU A 6 5.65 -14.71 -5.35
C LEU A 6 4.71 -13.95 -4.42
N TYR A 7 5.12 -13.71 -3.17
CA TYR A 7 4.31 -12.97 -2.22
C TYR A 7 4.18 -11.50 -2.62
N TYR A 8 5.23 -10.91 -3.15
CA TYR A 8 5.19 -9.54 -3.65
C TYR A 8 4.25 -9.41 -4.86
N ILE A 9 4.33 -10.34 -5.80
CA ILE A 9 3.45 -10.38 -6.97
C ILE A 9 2.00 -10.55 -6.53
N TYR A 10 1.77 -11.48 -5.61
CA TYR A 10 0.44 -11.76 -5.06
C TYR A 10 -0.14 -10.50 -4.37
N PHE A 11 0.69 -9.84 -3.57
CA PHE A 11 0.31 -8.58 -2.90
C PHE A 11 -0.08 -7.52 -3.94
N PHE A 12 0.74 -7.34 -4.96
CA PHE A 12 0.48 -6.36 -6.01
C PHE A 12 -0.86 -6.62 -6.70
N VAL A 13 -1.13 -7.86 -7.08
CA VAL A 13 -2.38 -8.23 -7.76
C VAL A 13 -3.57 -7.98 -6.85
N ILE A 14 -3.49 -8.36 -5.58
CA ILE A 14 -4.59 -8.14 -4.62
C ILE A 14 -4.81 -6.65 -4.42
N CYS A 15 -3.74 -5.86 -4.26
CA CYS A 15 -3.85 -4.41 -4.13
C CYS A 15 -4.54 -3.79 -5.33
N LEU A 16 -4.16 -4.22 -6.53
CA LEU A 16 -4.74 -3.69 -7.77
C LEU A 16 -6.24 -3.98 -7.84
N VAL A 17 -6.63 -5.23 -7.62
CA VAL A 17 -8.03 -5.65 -7.65
C VAL A 17 -8.83 -4.92 -6.56
N ALA A 18 -8.31 -4.91 -5.33
CA ALA A 18 -8.97 -4.24 -4.21
C ALA A 18 -9.12 -2.74 -4.44
N THR A 19 -8.10 -2.10 -5.00
CA THR A 19 -8.14 -0.66 -5.32
C THR A 19 -9.24 -0.37 -6.35
N LEU A 20 -9.39 -1.21 -7.37
CA LEU A 20 -10.45 -1.03 -8.37
C LEU A 20 -11.83 -1.19 -7.73
N LEU A 21 -12.02 -2.21 -6.88
CA LEU A 21 -13.30 -2.44 -6.21
C LEU A 21 -13.64 -1.29 -5.26
N PHE A 22 -12.69 -0.87 -4.41
CA PHE A 22 -12.92 0.22 -3.47
C PHE A 22 -13.02 1.57 -4.16
N GLY A 23 -12.38 1.74 -5.31
CA GLY A 23 -12.54 2.94 -6.14
C GLY A 23 -13.98 3.08 -6.64
N ILE A 24 -14.59 1.98 -7.08
CA ILE A 24 -16.00 1.96 -7.50
C ILE A 24 -16.90 2.27 -6.31
N LEU A 25 -16.64 1.67 -5.14
CA LEU A 25 -17.41 1.94 -3.93
C LEU A 25 -17.27 3.40 -3.48
N ALA A 26 -16.06 3.96 -3.58
CA ALA A 26 -15.81 5.35 -3.18
C ALA A 26 -16.61 6.34 -4.02
N ALA A 27 -16.91 5.99 -5.27
CA ALA A 27 -17.72 6.84 -6.15
C ALA A 27 -19.17 7.00 -5.64
N PHE A 28 -19.67 6.04 -4.84
CA PHE A 28 -21.01 6.07 -4.27
C PHE A 28 -21.05 6.55 -2.82
N LEU A 29 -19.88 6.81 -2.21
CA LEU A 29 -19.79 7.21 -0.80
C LEU A 29 -19.44 8.69 -0.66
N PRO A 30 -19.78 9.32 0.51
CA PRO A 30 -19.38 10.70 0.77
C PRO A 30 -17.84 10.85 0.75
N SER A 31 -17.38 12.03 0.33
CA SER A 31 -15.95 12.31 0.18
C SER A 31 -15.16 12.21 1.49
N ASN A 32 -15.83 12.42 2.63
CA ASN A 32 -15.17 12.31 3.94
C ASN A 32 -14.75 10.88 4.30
N ILE A 33 -15.39 9.87 3.69
CA ILE A 33 -15.10 8.46 3.93
C ILE A 33 -14.08 7.93 2.91
N SER A 34 -14.01 8.54 1.72
CA SER A 34 -13.16 8.04 0.64
C SER A 34 -11.67 7.98 0.99
N GLY A 35 -11.21 8.90 1.86
CA GLY A 35 -9.81 8.88 2.32
C GLY A 35 -9.46 7.63 3.12
N VAL A 36 -10.37 7.16 3.95
CA VAL A 36 -10.20 5.92 4.72
C VAL A 36 -10.12 4.72 3.79
N LEU A 37 -10.95 4.71 2.73
CA LEU A 37 -10.96 3.63 1.76
C LEU A 37 -9.65 3.46 1.01
N THR A 38 -8.81 4.49 0.96
CA THR A 38 -7.51 4.42 0.30
C THR A 38 -6.56 3.44 0.99
N ALA A 39 -6.64 3.34 2.33
CA ALA A 39 -5.77 2.46 3.11
C ALA A 39 -6.30 1.02 3.19
N ILE A 40 -7.60 0.81 3.02
CA ILE A 40 -8.21 -0.52 3.16
C ILE A 40 -7.62 -1.54 2.18
N PRO A 41 -7.40 -1.24 0.88
CA PRO A 41 -6.80 -2.21 -0.03
C PRO A 41 -5.44 -2.71 0.43
N TYR A 42 -4.60 -1.83 1.00
CA TYR A 42 -3.31 -2.22 1.54
C TYR A 42 -3.47 -3.23 2.69
N LEU A 43 -4.36 -2.94 3.64
CA LEU A 43 -4.58 -3.79 4.79
C LEU A 43 -5.14 -5.15 4.39
N VAL A 44 -6.11 -5.18 3.47
CA VAL A 44 -6.68 -6.43 2.96
C VAL A 44 -5.60 -7.29 2.29
N ALA A 45 -4.81 -6.69 1.41
CA ALA A 45 -3.75 -7.40 0.70
C ALA A 45 -2.69 -7.91 1.67
N MET A 46 -2.31 -7.10 2.68
CA MET A 46 -1.36 -7.47 3.71
C MET A 46 -1.83 -8.73 4.48
N ILE A 47 -3.09 -8.74 4.88
CA ILE A 47 -3.67 -9.86 5.62
C ILE A 47 -3.69 -11.13 4.77
N LEU A 48 -4.13 -11.03 3.51
CA LEU A 48 -4.23 -12.17 2.61
C LEU A 48 -2.86 -12.75 2.27
N VAL A 49 -1.86 -11.91 2.08
CA VAL A 49 -0.49 -12.36 1.81
C VAL A 49 0.07 -13.09 3.02
N LEU A 50 -0.14 -12.57 4.23
CA LEU A 50 0.30 -13.25 5.45
C LEU A 50 -0.38 -14.62 5.59
N TYR A 51 -1.68 -14.67 5.36
CA TYR A 51 -2.42 -15.93 5.44
C TYR A 51 -1.87 -16.96 4.48
N LYS A 52 -1.57 -16.54 3.24
CA LYS A 52 -0.96 -17.41 2.24
C LYS A 52 0.43 -17.89 2.68
N PHE A 53 1.24 -16.98 3.24
CA PHE A 53 2.56 -17.32 3.75
C PHE A 53 2.46 -18.38 4.83
N LEU A 54 1.58 -18.19 5.82
CA LEU A 54 1.40 -19.14 6.92
C LEU A 54 0.94 -20.49 6.42
N LYS A 55 0.02 -20.51 5.45
CA LYS A 55 -0.46 -21.78 4.88
C LYS A 55 0.64 -22.54 4.16
N GLN A 56 1.49 -21.86 3.42
CA GLN A 56 2.53 -22.50 2.61
C GLN A 56 3.72 -22.89 3.45
N GLN A 57 4.16 -22.05 4.36
CA GLN A 57 5.37 -22.26 5.16
C GLN A 57 5.11 -22.95 6.50
N ARG A 58 3.87 -22.94 6.96
CA ARG A 58 3.44 -23.50 8.25
C ARG A 58 4.24 -22.98 9.44
N ARG A 59 4.70 -21.75 9.34
CA ARG A 59 5.44 -21.07 10.39
C ARG A 59 5.30 -19.56 10.23
N ALA A 60 5.59 -18.82 11.30
CA ALA A 60 5.64 -17.37 11.22
C ALA A 60 6.90 -16.92 10.45
N PRO A 61 6.87 -15.72 9.83
CA PRO A 61 8.07 -15.18 9.19
C PRO A 61 9.21 -14.98 10.19
N THR A 62 10.44 -15.23 9.75
CA THR A 62 11.61 -14.91 10.56
C THR A 62 11.80 -13.40 10.64
N VAL A 63 12.70 -12.92 11.53
CA VAL A 63 12.96 -11.49 11.67
C VAL A 63 13.43 -10.88 10.35
N GLN A 64 14.30 -11.59 9.62
CA GLN A 64 14.77 -11.13 8.31
C GLN A 64 13.67 -11.10 7.27
N GLU A 65 12.84 -12.14 7.21
CA GLU A 65 11.70 -12.20 6.31
C GLU A 65 10.68 -11.10 6.62
N LYS A 66 10.40 -10.89 7.90
CA LYS A 66 9.50 -9.83 8.35
C LYS A 66 9.94 -8.45 7.88
N LYS A 67 11.23 -8.14 8.03
CA LYS A 67 11.79 -6.86 7.57
C LYS A 67 11.68 -6.71 6.05
N LYS A 68 12.04 -7.76 5.32
CA LYS A 68 11.96 -7.74 3.85
C LYS A 68 10.53 -7.58 3.36
N ILE A 69 9.60 -8.31 3.97
CA ILE A 69 8.19 -8.22 3.61
C ILE A 69 7.67 -6.80 3.89
N ALA A 70 7.92 -6.27 5.08
CA ALA A 70 7.43 -4.94 5.45
C ALA A 70 7.93 -3.86 4.49
N VAL A 71 9.23 -3.86 4.18
CA VAL A 71 9.81 -2.92 3.23
C VAL A 71 9.25 -3.15 1.83
N GLY A 72 9.21 -4.41 1.37
CA GLY A 72 8.73 -4.76 0.04
C GLY A 72 7.28 -4.37 -0.20
N LEU A 73 6.39 -4.70 0.74
CA LEU A 73 4.98 -4.35 0.61
C LEU A 73 4.78 -2.84 0.62
N SER A 74 5.52 -2.11 1.47
CA SER A 74 5.45 -0.66 1.50
C SER A 74 5.92 -0.05 0.18
N LEU A 75 7.03 -0.54 -0.36
CA LEU A 75 7.55 -0.05 -1.64
C LEU A 75 6.59 -0.32 -2.80
N ILE A 76 6.00 -1.52 -2.84
CA ILE A 76 5.02 -1.88 -3.89
C ILE A 76 3.80 -0.97 -3.81
N PHE A 77 3.27 -0.78 -2.60
CA PHE A 77 2.09 0.06 -2.37
C PHE A 77 2.34 1.50 -2.83
N TRP A 78 3.43 2.11 -2.36
CA TRP A 78 3.74 3.49 -2.72
C TRP A 78 4.16 3.63 -4.17
N GLY A 79 4.87 2.63 -4.71
CA GLY A 79 5.28 2.61 -6.11
C GLY A 79 4.09 2.60 -7.05
N TYR A 80 3.12 1.72 -6.81
CA TYR A 80 1.96 1.65 -7.68
C TYR A 80 1.03 2.87 -7.51
N ASN A 81 0.95 3.44 -6.31
CA ASN A 81 0.20 4.67 -6.10
C ASN A 81 0.83 5.85 -6.85
N ALA A 82 2.16 5.94 -6.84
CA ALA A 82 2.89 6.97 -7.58
C ALA A 82 2.66 6.83 -9.08
N LEU A 83 2.74 5.60 -9.61
CA LEU A 83 2.46 5.33 -11.01
C LEU A 83 1.03 5.69 -11.39
N GLY A 84 0.06 5.32 -10.55
CA GLY A 84 -1.33 5.65 -10.77
C GLY A 84 -1.57 7.16 -10.80
N PHE A 85 -0.93 7.89 -9.89
CA PHE A 85 -0.99 9.35 -9.87
C PHE A 85 -0.42 9.95 -11.14
N MET A 86 0.75 9.48 -11.60
CA MET A 86 1.38 9.99 -12.80
C MET A 86 0.55 9.69 -14.06
N VAL A 87 0.00 8.48 -14.16
CA VAL A 87 -0.88 8.11 -15.27
C VAL A 87 -2.14 8.98 -15.28
N GLY A 88 -2.75 9.18 -14.12
CA GLY A 88 -3.92 10.05 -13.99
C GLY A 88 -3.62 11.49 -14.40
N LEU A 89 -2.47 12.00 -13.95
CA LEU A 89 -2.03 13.35 -14.31
C LEU A 89 -1.87 13.52 -15.82
N VAL A 90 -1.24 12.54 -16.49
CA VAL A 90 -1.04 12.57 -17.94
C VAL A 90 -2.39 12.53 -18.68
N ILE A 91 -3.32 11.67 -18.24
CA ILE A 91 -4.64 11.55 -18.85
C ILE A 91 -5.42 12.87 -18.73
N PHE A 92 -5.45 13.47 -17.54
CA PHE A 92 -6.16 14.74 -17.31
C PHE A 92 -5.46 15.90 -18.04
N ALA A 93 -4.12 15.90 -18.10
CA ALA A 93 -3.37 16.95 -18.79
C ALA A 93 -3.61 16.95 -20.29
N ARG A 94 -3.94 15.81 -20.89
CA ARG A 94 -4.31 15.73 -22.32
C ARG A 94 -5.62 16.46 -22.62
N LYS A 95 -6.55 16.42 -21.65
CA LYS A 95 -7.84 17.11 -21.77
C LYS A 95 -7.74 18.60 -21.43
N ASP A 96 -6.85 18.95 -20.49
CA ASP A 96 -6.67 20.32 -20.02
C ASP A 96 -5.19 20.57 -19.75
N PRO A 97 -4.48 21.26 -20.69
CA PRO A 97 -3.05 21.54 -20.51
C PRO A 97 -2.72 22.38 -19.28
N GLU A 98 -3.68 23.15 -18.74
CA GLU A 98 -3.47 23.94 -17.53
C GLU A 98 -3.16 23.07 -16.32
N ILE A 99 -3.67 21.84 -16.27
CA ILE A 99 -3.42 20.90 -15.18
C ILE A 99 -1.93 20.62 -15.07
N TRP A 100 -1.25 20.36 -16.19
CA TRP A 100 0.19 20.12 -16.23
C TRP A 100 0.98 21.35 -15.78
N GLN A 101 0.60 22.53 -16.31
CA GLN A 101 1.26 23.78 -15.94
C GLN A 101 1.11 24.08 -14.45
N ASN A 102 -0.09 23.90 -13.89
CA ASN A 102 -0.35 24.08 -12.48
C ASN A 102 0.45 23.12 -11.62
N PHE A 103 0.55 21.86 -12.04
CA PHE A 103 1.35 20.85 -11.34
C PHE A 103 2.82 21.28 -11.27
N LEU A 104 3.38 21.75 -12.38
CA LEU A 104 4.77 22.22 -12.41
C LEU A 104 4.98 23.43 -11.50
N LEU A 105 4.01 24.33 -11.45
CA LEU A 105 4.08 25.48 -10.55
C LEU A 105 4.09 25.06 -9.08
N TYR A 106 3.25 24.09 -8.70
CA TYR A 106 3.24 23.56 -7.34
C TYR A 106 4.57 22.89 -6.97
N LEU A 107 5.19 22.18 -7.91
CA LEU A 107 6.48 21.54 -7.66
C LEU A 107 7.59 22.54 -7.37
N LYS A 108 7.47 23.77 -7.86
CA LYS A 108 8.46 24.84 -7.61
C LYS A 108 8.30 25.49 -6.24
N GLN A 109 7.22 25.21 -5.52
CA GLN A 109 6.96 25.80 -4.21
C GLN A 109 7.50 24.88 -3.11
N PRO A 110 8.50 25.32 -2.32
CA PRO A 110 9.05 24.49 -1.23
C PRO A 110 8.00 24.13 -0.18
N GLN A 111 7.09 25.06 0.13
CA GLN A 111 6.04 24.84 1.12
C GLN A 111 5.11 23.70 0.71
N PHE A 112 4.75 23.62 -0.58
CA PHE A 112 3.94 22.52 -1.11
C PHE A 112 4.65 21.18 -0.97
N LEU A 113 5.94 21.14 -1.33
CA LEU A 113 6.74 19.91 -1.23
C LEU A 113 6.87 19.45 0.23
N PHE A 114 7.08 20.38 1.16
CA PHE A 114 7.14 20.07 2.59
C PHE A 114 5.82 19.51 3.10
N THR A 115 4.70 20.10 2.68
CA THR A 115 3.37 19.65 3.10
C THR A 115 3.09 18.24 2.58
N VAL A 116 3.38 17.98 1.31
CA VAL A 116 3.18 16.66 0.70
C VAL A 116 4.05 15.61 1.40
N LEU A 117 5.32 15.94 1.65
CA LEU A 117 6.24 15.04 2.33
C LEU A 117 5.76 14.72 3.75
N ALA A 118 5.32 15.73 4.49
CA ALA A 118 4.82 15.54 5.85
C ALA A 118 3.57 14.66 5.86
N MET A 119 2.63 14.89 4.97
CA MET A 119 1.41 14.08 4.84
C MET A 119 1.75 12.63 4.46
N TRP A 120 2.68 12.46 3.53
CA TRP A 120 3.12 11.14 3.12
C TRP A 120 3.73 10.36 4.28
N LEU A 121 4.62 10.99 5.05
CA LEU A 121 5.25 10.37 6.21
C LEU A 121 4.23 10.03 7.30
N MET A 122 3.24 10.90 7.52
CA MET A 122 2.19 10.65 8.51
C MET A 122 1.35 9.42 8.19
N ILE A 123 1.25 9.05 6.92
CA ILE A 123 0.54 7.83 6.49
C ILE A 123 1.51 6.65 6.38
N ALA A 124 2.68 6.87 5.80
CA ALA A 124 3.64 5.80 5.51
C ALA A 124 4.20 5.17 6.79
N ILE A 125 4.55 5.98 7.79
CA ILE A 125 5.14 5.48 9.03
C ILE A 125 4.17 4.57 9.80
N PRO A 126 2.91 4.99 10.07
CA PRO A 126 1.96 4.09 10.73
C PRO A 126 1.68 2.81 9.95
N LEU A 127 1.55 2.88 8.63
CA LEU A 127 1.32 1.70 7.81
C LEU A 127 2.51 0.73 7.87
N TYR A 128 3.73 1.26 7.83
CA TYR A 128 4.93 0.43 7.95
C TYR A 128 4.98 -0.26 9.32
N LEU A 129 4.71 0.48 10.40
CA LEU A 129 4.71 -0.06 11.76
C LEU A 129 3.64 -1.12 11.95
N ILE A 130 2.45 -0.90 11.40
CA ILE A 130 1.36 -1.88 11.43
C ILE A 130 1.78 -3.15 10.69
N THR A 131 2.37 -3.01 9.51
CA THR A 131 2.85 -4.15 8.73
C THR A 131 3.92 -4.93 9.48
N TYR A 132 4.89 -4.24 10.05
CA TYR A 132 5.96 -4.85 10.80
C TYR A 132 5.44 -5.63 12.00
N TRP A 133 4.53 -5.01 12.77
CA TRP A 133 3.87 -5.67 13.91
C TRP A 133 3.05 -6.87 13.46
N PHE A 134 2.26 -6.70 12.40
CA PHE A 134 1.36 -7.74 11.92
C PHE A 134 2.14 -8.99 11.46
N TYR A 135 3.23 -8.80 10.74
CA TYR A 135 4.07 -9.91 10.29
C TYR A 135 5.00 -10.45 11.39
N GLY A 136 5.07 -9.77 12.53
CA GLY A 136 5.81 -10.25 13.70
C GLY A 136 4.90 -10.90 14.73
N ALA A 137 4.47 -10.12 15.73
CA ALA A 137 3.70 -10.63 16.87
C ALA A 137 2.38 -11.29 16.44
N GLN A 138 1.63 -10.63 15.57
CA GLN A 138 0.34 -11.17 15.12
C GLN A 138 0.50 -12.42 14.27
N ALA A 139 1.54 -12.45 13.42
CA ALA A 139 1.84 -13.62 12.61
C ALA A 139 2.17 -14.85 13.48
N GLN A 140 2.93 -14.63 14.56
CA GLN A 140 3.24 -15.70 15.51
C GLN A 140 1.99 -16.22 16.19
N ARG A 141 1.09 -15.34 16.59
CA ARG A 141 -0.19 -15.74 17.19
C ARG A 141 -1.05 -16.53 16.22
N MET A 142 -1.13 -16.09 14.98
CA MET A 142 -1.89 -16.76 13.93
C MET A 142 -1.30 -18.13 13.63
N ALA A 143 0.01 -18.24 13.50
CA ALA A 143 0.68 -19.52 13.26
C ALA A 143 0.44 -20.50 14.40
N LYS A 144 0.53 -20.03 15.64
CA LYS A 144 0.26 -20.85 16.82
C LYS A 144 -1.19 -21.33 16.84
N LYS A 145 -2.13 -20.46 16.48
CA LYS A 145 -3.55 -20.80 16.46
C LYS A 145 -3.89 -21.79 15.33
N MET A 146 -3.24 -21.66 14.18
CA MET A 146 -3.50 -22.50 13.01
C MET A 146 -2.81 -23.85 13.09
N PHE A 147 -1.60 -23.91 13.63
CA PHE A 147 -0.75 -25.10 13.57
C PHE A 147 -0.33 -25.62 14.95
N GLY A 148 -0.78 -24.99 16.00
CA GLY A 148 -0.40 -25.35 17.38
C GLY A 148 0.86 -24.68 17.81
#